data_771356aa29985028dfb619c26bac4cb0
#
_entry.id   771356aa29985028dfb619c26bac4cb0
#
_cell.length_a   1.000
_cell.length_b   1.000
_cell.length_c   1.000
_cell.angle_alpha   90.00
_cell.angle_beta   90.00
_cell.angle_gamma   90.00
#
_symmetry.space_group_name_H-M   'P 1'
#
loop_
_entity.id
_entity.type
_entity.pdbx_description
1 polymer ?
#
loop_
_entity_poly.entity_id
_entity_poly.type
_entity_poly.pdbx_seq_one_letter_code
_entity_poly.pdbx_strand_id
1 'polypeptide(L)'
;MSAVHKAAGMAARPRLALFDLDHTLLPIDSDYSWGVFTTRIGWTDPAEFGRRNDEFYAHYKAGTLDIHDYVRFATDAVRLRGKPEALAARERFMAETVRPAMDPKAIDLVRRHQDAGDEVVIITATNEFVTRPIADLFGVKELIAVELECGADGWITGGIKGVPSAREGKVTRMEQWLASRQADWADVDSIFYTDSINDLALLEKVDHPVATNPDDRLRVIATERGWRILDLFQKIS
;
A
#
# COMPACT_ATOMS: atom_id res chain seq x y z
N MET A 1 33.91 -25.81 41.73
CA MET A 1 34.00 -24.98 40.51
C MET A 1 32.62 -24.91 39.88
N SER A 2 31.92 -23.81 40.12
CA SER A 2 30.52 -23.63 39.75
C SER A 2 30.49 -22.95 38.36
N ALA A 3 29.98 -23.68 37.36
CA ALA A 3 29.75 -23.15 36.02
C ALA A 3 28.51 -22.28 36.03
N VAL A 4 28.71 -20.95 36.01
CA VAL A 4 27.63 -19.98 35.80
C VAL A 4 27.28 -20.00 34.32
N HIS A 5 26.21 -20.68 33.98
CA HIS A 5 25.57 -20.55 32.66
C HIS A 5 24.99 -19.12 32.54
N LYS A 6 25.71 -18.31 31.81
CA LYS A 6 25.24 -16.99 31.40
C LYS A 6 24.14 -17.22 30.37
N ALA A 7 22.89 -17.15 30.77
CA ALA A 7 21.77 -17.08 29.83
C ALA A 7 21.97 -15.81 28.99
N ALA A 8 22.38 -16.00 27.74
CA ALA A 8 22.35 -14.92 26.75
C ALA A 8 20.87 -14.55 26.58
N GLY A 9 20.46 -13.40 27.13
CA GLY A 9 19.14 -12.84 26.86
C GLY A 9 19.02 -12.65 25.36
N MET A 10 18.06 -13.35 24.73
CA MET A 10 17.68 -13.07 23.34
C MET A 10 17.32 -11.60 23.27
N ALA A 11 18.08 -10.82 22.51
CA ALA A 11 17.69 -9.45 22.20
C ALA A 11 16.28 -9.49 21.58
N ALA A 12 15.40 -8.56 22.02
CA ALA A 12 14.08 -8.49 21.44
C ALA A 12 14.20 -8.24 19.92
N ARG A 13 13.43 -8.99 19.13
CA ARG A 13 13.38 -8.80 17.68
C ARG A 13 12.99 -7.35 17.38
N PRO A 14 13.63 -6.66 16.42
CA PRO A 14 13.22 -5.34 16.00
C PRO A 14 11.78 -5.38 15.45
N ARG A 15 10.99 -4.39 15.81
CA ARG A 15 9.59 -4.34 15.37
C ARG A 15 9.50 -3.75 13.97
N LEU A 16 8.70 -4.41 13.14
CA LEU A 16 8.39 -4.04 11.78
C LEU A 16 6.88 -3.78 11.63
N ALA A 17 6.51 -2.51 11.40
CA ALA A 17 5.12 -2.12 11.21
C ALA A 17 4.83 -1.90 9.72
N LEU A 18 4.01 -2.79 9.16
CA LEU A 18 3.58 -2.78 7.76
C LEU A 18 2.18 -2.17 7.66
N PHE A 19 1.98 -1.29 6.69
CA PHE A 19 0.70 -0.67 6.41
C PHE A 19 0.34 -0.81 4.95
N ASP A 20 -0.84 -1.33 4.66
CA ASP A 20 -1.48 -1.03 3.41
C ASP A 20 -1.91 0.45 3.37
N LEU A 21 -2.21 1.00 2.19
CA LEU A 21 -2.45 2.43 2.02
C LEU A 21 -3.94 2.76 1.85
N ASP A 22 -4.50 2.31 0.74
CA ASP A 22 -5.85 2.67 0.31
C ASP A 22 -6.89 2.01 1.23
N HIS A 23 -7.89 2.76 1.69
CA HIS A 23 -8.87 2.36 2.71
C HIS A 23 -8.28 1.94 4.08
N THR A 24 -6.95 1.82 4.19
CA THR A 24 -6.23 1.49 5.43
C THR A 24 -5.70 2.74 6.13
N LEU A 25 -4.78 3.48 5.52
CA LEU A 25 -4.27 4.78 6.01
C LEU A 25 -4.98 5.98 5.40
N LEU A 26 -5.53 5.81 4.19
CA LEU A 26 -6.40 6.79 3.54
C LEU A 26 -7.84 6.28 3.53
N PRO A 27 -8.86 7.14 3.77
CA PRO A 27 -10.27 6.75 3.65
C PRO A 27 -10.75 6.65 2.19
N ILE A 28 -9.85 6.79 1.23
CA ILE A 28 -10.08 6.75 -0.22
C ILE A 28 -9.15 5.74 -0.89
N ASP A 29 -9.53 5.30 -2.09
CA ASP A 29 -8.65 4.63 -3.04
C ASP A 29 -7.88 5.70 -3.83
N SER A 30 -6.55 5.73 -3.66
CA SER A 30 -5.69 6.77 -4.25
C SER A 30 -5.56 6.63 -5.75
N ASP A 31 -5.56 5.39 -6.28
CA ASP A 31 -5.43 5.13 -7.72
C ASP A 31 -6.74 5.46 -8.45
N TYR A 32 -7.89 5.04 -7.90
CA TYR A 32 -9.20 5.44 -8.39
C TYR A 32 -9.36 6.96 -8.39
N SER A 33 -9.00 7.60 -7.28
CA SER A 33 -9.11 9.06 -7.13
C SER A 33 -8.18 9.81 -8.09
N TRP A 34 -6.99 9.28 -8.38
CA TRP A 34 -6.09 9.79 -9.40
C TRP A 34 -6.75 9.74 -10.80
N GLY A 35 -7.36 8.61 -11.14
CA GLY A 35 -8.09 8.45 -12.40
C GLY A 35 -9.26 9.44 -12.54
N VAL A 36 -10.06 9.63 -11.48
CA VAL A 36 -11.13 10.65 -11.45
C VAL A 36 -10.54 12.06 -11.62
N PHE A 37 -9.43 12.35 -10.94
CA PHE A 37 -8.75 13.64 -11.05
C PHE A 37 -8.26 13.90 -12.48
N THR A 38 -7.57 12.96 -13.12
CA THR A 38 -7.07 13.11 -14.50
C THR A 38 -8.18 13.25 -15.52
N THR A 39 -9.31 12.59 -15.30
CA THR A 39 -10.53 12.77 -16.10
C THR A 39 -11.09 14.19 -15.94
N ARG A 40 -11.19 14.68 -14.70
CA ARG A 40 -11.67 16.04 -14.40
C ARG A 40 -10.83 17.14 -15.06
N ILE A 41 -9.54 16.95 -15.17
CA ILE A 41 -8.62 17.89 -15.84
C ILE A 41 -8.53 17.68 -17.37
N GLY A 42 -9.38 16.80 -17.93
CA GLY A 42 -9.52 16.62 -19.38
C GLY A 42 -8.44 15.75 -20.03
N TRP A 43 -7.78 14.85 -19.27
CA TRP A 43 -6.77 13.95 -19.84
C TRP A 43 -7.37 12.71 -20.48
N THR A 44 -8.55 12.29 -20.04
CA THR A 44 -9.26 11.11 -20.51
C THR A 44 -10.72 11.45 -20.78
N ASP A 45 -11.38 10.71 -21.69
CA ASP A 45 -12.82 10.80 -21.88
C ASP A 45 -13.56 10.25 -20.64
N PRO A 46 -14.48 11.02 -20.02
CA PRO A 46 -15.13 10.61 -18.79
C PRO A 46 -15.95 9.31 -18.91
N ALA A 47 -16.63 9.11 -20.05
CA ALA A 47 -17.48 7.95 -20.23
C ALA A 47 -16.65 6.67 -20.44
N GLU A 48 -15.61 6.74 -21.25
CA GLU A 48 -14.71 5.61 -21.49
C GLU A 48 -13.91 5.27 -20.24
N PHE A 49 -13.35 6.28 -19.56
CA PHE A 49 -12.58 6.07 -18.34
C PHE A 49 -13.45 5.47 -17.24
N GLY A 50 -14.63 6.03 -16.99
CA GLY A 50 -15.55 5.55 -15.95
C GLY A 50 -15.91 4.07 -16.17
N ARG A 51 -16.32 3.71 -17.40
CA ARG A 51 -16.66 2.33 -17.74
C ARG A 51 -15.51 1.35 -17.47
N ARG A 52 -14.31 1.66 -17.96
CA ARG A 52 -13.14 0.78 -17.77
C ARG A 52 -12.71 0.68 -16.30
N ASN A 53 -12.75 1.80 -15.60
CA ASN A 53 -12.40 1.82 -14.19
C ASN A 53 -13.36 0.99 -13.34
N ASP A 54 -14.67 1.06 -13.61
CA ASP A 54 -15.66 0.23 -12.94
C ASP A 54 -15.47 -1.27 -13.25
N GLU A 55 -15.09 -1.63 -14.48
CA GLU A 55 -14.74 -3.00 -14.86
C GLU A 55 -13.54 -3.50 -14.05
N PHE A 56 -12.45 -2.74 -13.98
CA PHE A 56 -11.27 -3.11 -13.20
C PHE A 56 -11.56 -3.19 -11.69
N TYR A 57 -12.38 -2.28 -11.17
CA TYR A 57 -12.79 -2.33 -9.76
C TYR A 57 -13.63 -3.57 -9.44
N ALA A 58 -14.53 -3.98 -10.35
CA ALA A 58 -15.27 -5.22 -10.20
C ALA A 58 -14.33 -6.45 -10.19
N HIS A 59 -13.34 -6.49 -11.08
CA HIS A 59 -12.32 -7.53 -11.10
C HIS A 59 -11.45 -7.54 -9.83
N TYR A 60 -11.09 -6.37 -9.30
CA TYR A 60 -10.37 -6.26 -8.03
C TYR A 60 -11.14 -6.88 -6.87
N LYS A 61 -12.43 -6.54 -6.72
CA LYS A 61 -13.31 -7.11 -5.70
C LYS A 61 -13.50 -8.63 -5.86
N ALA A 62 -13.64 -9.09 -7.10
CA ALA A 62 -13.77 -10.51 -7.41
C ALA A 62 -12.46 -11.30 -7.23
N GLY A 63 -11.34 -10.60 -7.08
CA GLY A 63 -10.04 -11.23 -7.00
C GLY A 63 -9.49 -11.74 -8.34
N THR A 64 -10.02 -11.27 -9.47
CA THR A 64 -9.66 -11.70 -10.84
C THR A 64 -8.95 -10.61 -11.66
N LEU A 65 -8.51 -9.54 -11.00
CA LEU A 65 -7.83 -8.42 -11.66
C LEU A 65 -6.50 -8.88 -12.28
N ASP A 66 -6.32 -8.62 -13.59
CA ASP A 66 -5.00 -8.63 -14.21
C ASP A 66 -4.30 -7.31 -13.90
N ILE A 67 -3.28 -7.38 -13.05
CA ILE A 67 -2.56 -6.21 -12.55
C ILE A 67 -1.77 -5.51 -13.67
N HIS A 68 -1.27 -6.24 -14.68
CA HIS A 68 -0.52 -5.65 -15.79
C HIS A 68 -1.42 -4.82 -16.71
N ASP A 69 -2.60 -5.33 -17.02
CA ASP A 69 -3.60 -4.59 -17.82
C ASP A 69 -4.12 -3.38 -17.06
N TYR A 70 -4.34 -3.53 -15.76
CA TYR A 70 -4.77 -2.42 -14.90
C TYR A 70 -3.71 -1.30 -14.82
N VAL A 71 -2.45 -1.63 -14.53
CA VAL A 71 -1.37 -0.63 -14.43
C VAL A 71 -1.16 0.09 -15.76
N ARG A 72 -1.25 -0.61 -16.89
CA ARG A 72 -1.17 0.01 -18.22
C ARG A 72 -2.30 1.04 -18.40
N PHE A 73 -3.53 0.67 -18.05
CA PHE A 73 -4.68 1.56 -18.12
C PHE A 73 -4.52 2.77 -17.18
N ALA A 74 -4.17 2.55 -15.91
CA ALA A 74 -4.04 3.58 -14.88
C ALA A 74 -2.93 4.60 -15.21
N THR A 75 -1.89 4.16 -15.93
CA THR A 75 -0.73 5.02 -16.27
C THR A 75 -0.80 5.64 -17.68
N ASP A 76 -1.75 5.25 -18.52
CA ASP A 76 -1.83 5.73 -19.91
C ASP A 76 -1.91 7.26 -20.01
N ALA A 77 -2.78 7.89 -19.22
CA ALA A 77 -2.93 9.34 -19.21
C ALA A 77 -1.62 10.06 -18.82
N VAL A 78 -0.93 9.54 -17.81
CA VAL A 78 0.35 10.04 -17.31
C VAL A 78 1.45 9.89 -18.36
N ARG A 79 1.53 8.70 -18.97
CA ARG A 79 2.53 8.35 -19.98
C ARG A 79 2.43 9.25 -21.22
N LEU A 80 1.20 9.50 -21.69
CA LEU A 80 0.94 10.29 -22.91
C LEU A 80 1.20 11.78 -22.71
N ARG A 81 1.15 12.31 -21.50
CA ARG A 81 1.39 13.74 -21.21
C ARG A 81 2.87 14.06 -20.98
N GLY A 82 3.67 13.06 -20.66
CA GLY A 82 5.08 13.22 -20.38
C GLY A 82 5.37 13.77 -18.97
N LYS A 83 6.63 13.64 -18.56
CA LYS A 83 7.07 13.83 -17.18
C LYS A 83 6.75 15.20 -16.55
N PRO A 84 7.00 16.35 -17.22
CA PRO A 84 6.75 17.65 -16.57
C PRO A 84 5.29 17.91 -16.27
N GLU A 85 4.40 17.62 -17.22
CA GLU A 85 2.96 17.84 -17.07
C GLU A 85 2.36 16.86 -16.04
N ALA A 86 2.81 15.60 -16.06
CA ALA A 86 2.38 14.58 -15.12
C ALA A 86 2.77 14.91 -13.67
N LEU A 87 3.98 15.41 -13.42
CA LEU A 87 4.41 15.85 -12.11
C LEU A 87 3.61 17.04 -11.60
N ALA A 88 3.37 18.05 -12.47
CA ALA A 88 2.53 19.21 -12.10
C ALA A 88 1.10 18.80 -11.75
N ALA A 89 0.52 17.88 -12.52
CA ALA A 89 -0.82 17.34 -12.24
C ALA A 89 -0.84 16.55 -10.91
N ARG A 90 0.22 15.77 -10.62
CA ARG A 90 0.34 15.03 -9.37
C ARG A 90 0.41 15.96 -8.15
N GLU A 91 1.15 17.05 -8.22
CA GLU A 91 1.19 18.06 -7.14
C GLU A 91 -0.21 18.66 -6.88
N ARG A 92 -0.96 18.95 -7.95
CA ARG A 92 -2.36 19.41 -7.82
C ARG A 92 -3.25 18.33 -7.20
N PHE A 93 -3.12 17.08 -7.61
CA PHE A 93 -3.85 15.95 -7.03
C PHE A 93 -3.57 15.81 -5.53
N MET A 94 -2.31 15.91 -5.15
CA MET A 94 -1.91 15.89 -3.74
C MET A 94 -2.57 17.02 -2.94
N ALA A 95 -2.63 18.23 -3.50
CA ALA A 95 -3.21 19.38 -2.83
C ALA A 95 -4.75 19.32 -2.76
N GLU A 96 -5.39 18.93 -3.86
CA GLU A 96 -6.84 19.01 -4.04
C GLU A 96 -7.60 17.76 -3.53
N THR A 97 -6.94 16.60 -3.49
CA THR A 97 -7.59 15.32 -3.17
C THR A 97 -6.95 14.62 -1.98
N VAL A 98 -5.64 14.38 -1.99
CA VAL A 98 -5.00 13.55 -0.97
C VAL A 98 -4.92 14.26 0.38
N ARG A 99 -4.36 15.48 0.43
CA ARG A 99 -4.20 16.22 1.70
C ARG A 99 -5.53 16.43 2.44
N PRO A 100 -6.64 16.80 1.77
CA PRO A 100 -7.93 16.90 2.44
C PRO A 100 -8.50 15.58 2.97
N ALA A 101 -8.09 14.45 2.37
CA ALA A 101 -8.54 13.12 2.78
C ALA A 101 -7.72 12.51 3.92
N MET A 102 -6.57 13.10 4.29
CA MET A 102 -5.74 12.55 5.37
C MET A 102 -6.45 12.64 6.71
N ASP A 103 -6.63 11.50 7.36
CA ASP A 103 -7.26 11.41 8.68
C ASP A 103 -6.20 11.51 9.80
N PRO A 104 -6.39 12.38 10.81
CA PRO A 104 -5.48 12.49 11.95
C PRO A 104 -5.26 11.17 12.69
N LYS A 105 -6.25 10.29 12.79
CA LYS A 105 -6.11 9.00 13.46
C LYS A 105 -5.12 8.07 12.73
N ALA A 106 -5.10 8.10 11.39
CA ALA A 106 -4.14 7.34 10.61
C ALA A 106 -2.73 7.91 10.76
N ILE A 107 -2.60 9.24 10.75
CA ILE A 107 -1.32 9.92 11.01
C ILE A 107 -0.80 9.55 12.40
N ASP A 108 -1.64 9.60 13.43
CA ASP A 108 -1.27 9.25 14.80
C ASP A 108 -0.93 7.77 14.96
N LEU A 109 -1.57 6.88 14.20
CA LEU A 109 -1.24 5.46 14.19
C LEU A 109 0.17 5.23 13.67
N VAL A 110 0.53 5.82 12.52
CA VAL A 110 1.88 5.73 11.95
C VAL A 110 2.92 6.34 12.90
N ARG A 111 2.65 7.54 13.45
CA ARG A 111 3.56 8.21 14.38
C ARG A 111 3.84 7.40 15.62
N ARG A 112 2.86 6.72 16.20
CA ARG A 112 3.08 5.86 17.37
C ARG A 112 4.10 4.76 17.12
N HIS A 113 4.12 4.17 15.92
CA HIS A 113 5.15 3.20 15.53
C HIS A 113 6.51 3.87 15.34
N GLN A 114 6.55 5.02 14.66
CA GLN A 114 7.78 5.78 14.47
C GLN A 114 8.40 6.22 15.82
N ASP A 115 7.58 6.74 16.74
CA ASP A 115 8.03 7.19 18.07
C ASP A 115 8.46 6.01 18.97
N ALA A 116 7.92 4.82 18.74
CA ALA A 116 8.35 3.59 19.40
C ALA A 116 9.68 3.03 18.84
N GLY A 117 10.17 3.60 17.73
CA GLY A 117 11.39 3.14 17.05
C GLY A 117 11.17 1.93 16.15
N ASP A 118 9.92 1.64 15.78
CA ASP A 118 9.60 0.57 14.84
C ASP A 118 10.03 0.97 13.42
N GLU A 119 10.52 0.00 12.64
CA GLU A 119 10.67 0.19 11.19
C GLU A 119 9.29 0.23 10.54
N VAL A 120 8.96 1.34 9.88
CA VAL A 120 7.64 1.55 9.27
C VAL A 120 7.74 1.45 7.76
N VAL A 121 6.93 0.56 7.17
CA VAL A 121 6.86 0.32 5.72
C VAL A 121 5.42 0.45 5.24
N ILE A 122 5.18 1.23 4.20
CA ILE A 122 3.94 1.18 3.45
C ILE A 122 4.08 0.15 2.33
N ILE A 123 3.12 -0.79 2.24
CA ILE A 123 3.08 -1.81 1.20
C ILE A 123 1.70 -1.81 0.53
N THR A 124 1.65 -1.39 -0.75
CA THR A 124 0.41 -1.13 -1.48
C THR A 124 0.40 -1.76 -2.86
N ALA A 125 -0.79 -2.10 -3.37
CA ALA A 125 -0.98 -2.56 -4.73
C ALA A 125 -1.05 -1.41 -5.76
N THR A 126 -1.09 -0.16 -5.32
CA THR A 126 -1.05 1.02 -6.16
C THR A 126 0.38 1.35 -6.60
N ASN A 127 0.53 1.97 -7.77
CA ASN A 127 1.81 2.27 -8.35
C ASN A 127 2.58 3.39 -7.63
N GLU A 128 3.92 3.36 -7.72
CA GLU A 128 4.81 4.29 -7.01
C GLU A 128 4.66 5.75 -7.43
N PHE A 129 4.22 6.02 -8.67
CA PHE A 129 4.03 7.39 -9.16
C PHE A 129 2.98 8.12 -8.32
N VAL A 130 1.89 7.45 -7.98
CA VAL A 130 0.81 8.01 -7.13
C VAL A 130 1.20 7.96 -5.66
N THR A 131 1.75 6.85 -5.18
CA THR A 131 1.85 6.56 -3.75
C THR A 131 3.10 7.12 -3.07
N ARG A 132 4.21 7.36 -3.78
CA ARG A 132 5.42 7.93 -3.17
C ARG A 132 5.17 9.26 -2.44
N PRO A 133 4.55 10.29 -3.07
CA PRO A 133 4.27 11.54 -2.37
C PRO A 133 3.26 11.38 -1.22
N ILE A 134 2.39 10.36 -1.28
CA ILE A 134 1.46 10.05 -0.17
C ILE A 134 2.24 9.48 1.03
N ALA A 135 3.13 8.54 0.80
CA ALA A 135 3.99 8.00 1.86
C ALA A 135 4.85 9.08 2.51
N ASP A 136 5.35 10.06 1.72
CA ASP A 136 6.09 11.21 2.22
C ASP A 136 5.25 12.09 3.16
N LEU A 137 3.93 12.23 2.93
CA LEU A 137 3.03 12.95 3.84
C LEU A 137 2.86 12.24 5.19
N PHE A 138 2.95 10.91 5.23
CA PHE A 138 2.98 10.14 6.48
C PHE A 138 4.38 10.12 7.13
N GLY A 139 5.39 10.71 6.49
CA GLY A 139 6.78 10.65 6.96
C GLY A 139 7.40 9.26 6.83
N VAL A 140 6.84 8.39 5.96
CA VAL A 140 7.31 7.01 5.76
C VAL A 140 8.27 6.95 4.58
N LYS A 141 9.52 6.56 4.85
CA LYS A 141 10.57 6.45 3.84
C LYS A 141 10.46 5.16 3.03
N GLU A 142 10.17 4.06 3.71
CA GLU A 142 10.09 2.73 3.12
C GLU A 142 8.73 2.52 2.47
N LEU A 143 8.73 2.40 1.15
CA LEU A 143 7.54 2.19 0.34
C LEU A 143 7.77 1.00 -0.59
N ILE A 144 6.91 0.00 -0.49
CA ILE A 144 6.80 -1.13 -1.41
C ILE A 144 5.50 -0.94 -2.19
N ALA A 145 5.63 -0.37 -3.38
CA ALA A 145 4.53 -0.14 -4.32
C ALA A 145 4.73 -0.96 -5.59
N VAL A 146 3.77 -0.93 -6.50
CA VAL A 146 4.00 -1.43 -7.85
C VAL A 146 5.01 -0.52 -8.54
N GLU A 147 6.22 -1.03 -8.79
CA GLU A 147 7.26 -0.31 -9.49
C GLU A 147 6.94 -0.25 -10.98
N LEU A 148 7.07 0.95 -11.55
CA LEU A 148 6.82 1.17 -12.97
C LEU A 148 8.10 0.97 -13.79
N GLU A 149 7.97 0.29 -14.92
CA GLU A 149 9.06 0.20 -15.89
C GLU A 149 9.31 1.57 -16.54
N CYS A 150 10.59 1.96 -16.65
CA CYS A 150 11.01 3.18 -17.33
C CYS A 150 11.78 2.85 -18.61
N GLY A 151 11.52 3.61 -19.66
CA GLY A 151 12.24 3.56 -20.91
C GLY A 151 13.63 4.23 -20.84
N ALA A 152 14.33 4.27 -21.96
CA ALA A 152 15.65 4.89 -22.07
C ALA A 152 15.65 6.40 -21.78
N ASP A 153 14.51 7.05 -21.93
CA ASP A 153 14.28 8.47 -21.61
C ASP A 153 14.03 8.73 -20.11
N GLY A 154 14.02 7.67 -19.30
CA GLY A 154 13.74 7.75 -17.85
C GLY A 154 12.28 8.07 -17.53
N TRP A 155 11.36 7.79 -18.47
CA TRP A 155 9.91 7.94 -18.23
C TRP A 155 9.18 6.60 -18.30
N ILE A 156 8.02 6.53 -17.65
CA ILE A 156 7.23 5.30 -17.54
C ILE A 156 6.77 4.77 -18.89
N THR A 157 6.86 3.44 -19.07
CA THR A 157 6.43 2.74 -20.30
C THR A 157 4.98 2.24 -20.23
N GLY A 158 4.41 2.15 -19.02
CA GLY A 158 3.14 1.50 -18.71
C GLY A 158 3.30 0.03 -18.31
N GLY A 159 4.54 -0.49 -18.31
CA GLY A 159 4.87 -1.82 -17.78
C GLY A 159 5.17 -1.80 -16.28
N ILE A 160 5.18 -2.99 -15.69
CA ILE A 160 5.57 -3.22 -14.29
C ILE A 160 7.00 -3.73 -14.26
N LYS A 161 7.82 -3.17 -13.37
CA LYS A 161 9.16 -3.64 -13.10
C LYS A 161 9.14 -4.65 -11.94
N GLY A 162 9.59 -5.86 -12.22
CA GLY A 162 9.69 -6.92 -11.20
C GLY A 162 8.33 -7.49 -10.78
N VAL A 163 8.22 -7.90 -9.51
CA VAL A 163 7.01 -8.49 -8.93
C VAL A 163 6.07 -7.38 -8.45
N PRO A 164 4.82 -7.32 -8.92
CA PRO A 164 3.86 -6.36 -8.39
C PRO A 164 3.51 -6.65 -6.93
N SER A 165 3.41 -5.61 -6.12
CA SER A 165 3.07 -5.69 -4.67
C SER A 165 1.56 -5.85 -4.45
N ALA A 166 0.95 -6.84 -5.10
CA ALA A 166 -0.47 -7.16 -5.00
C ALA A 166 -0.66 -8.62 -4.58
N ARG A 167 -1.56 -8.88 -3.66
CA ARG A 167 -1.89 -10.22 -3.14
C ARG A 167 -0.64 -10.96 -2.62
N GLU A 168 -0.36 -12.18 -3.12
CA GLU A 168 0.83 -12.98 -2.80
C GLU A 168 2.12 -12.23 -3.15
N GLY A 169 2.07 -11.32 -4.13
CA GLY A 169 3.17 -10.45 -4.48
C GLY A 169 3.61 -9.53 -3.34
N LYS A 170 2.71 -9.13 -2.41
CA LYS A 170 3.09 -8.41 -1.19
C LYS A 170 4.07 -9.24 -0.34
N VAL A 171 3.79 -10.54 -0.16
CA VAL A 171 4.68 -11.44 0.59
C VAL A 171 6.06 -11.52 -0.10
N THR A 172 6.07 -11.81 -1.41
CA THR A 172 7.31 -11.89 -2.19
C THR A 172 8.13 -10.61 -2.11
N ARG A 173 7.49 -9.44 -2.26
CA ARG A 173 8.16 -8.14 -2.19
C ARG A 173 8.70 -7.84 -0.80
N MET A 174 7.97 -8.23 0.24
CA MET A 174 8.41 -8.07 1.62
C MET A 174 9.61 -8.98 1.93
N GLU A 175 9.60 -10.22 1.45
CA GLU A 175 10.74 -11.15 1.56
C GLU A 175 11.98 -10.61 0.83
N GLN A 176 11.83 -10.04 -0.36
CA GLN A 176 12.91 -9.36 -1.08
C GLN A 176 13.47 -8.16 -0.29
N TRP A 177 12.57 -7.39 0.33
CA TRP A 177 12.95 -6.24 1.15
C TRP A 177 13.73 -6.67 2.40
N LEU A 178 13.28 -7.71 3.13
CA LEU A 178 14.00 -8.31 4.26
C LEU A 178 15.36 -8.86 3.83
N ALA A 179 15.40 -9.64 2.75
CA ALA A 179 16.63 -10.23 2.23
C ALA A 179 17.66 -9.17 1.85
N SER A 180 17.24 -8.02 1.31
CA SER A 180 18.13 -6.88 1.01
C SER A 180 18.83 -6.32 2.26
N ARG A 181 18.27 -6.58 3.45
CA ARG A 181 18.77 -6.21 4.77
C ARG A 181 19.43 -7.36 5.51
N GLN A 182 19.65 -8.50 4.81
CA GLN A 182 20.21 -9.73 5.39
C GLN A 182 19.36 -10.28 6.55
N ALA A 183 18.04 -10.11 6.48
CA ALA A 183 17.06 -10.55 7.45
C ALA A 183 15.98 -11.42 6.80
N ASP A 184 15.26 -12.15 7.63
CA ASP A 184 14.04 -12.86 7.26
C ASP A 184 12.91 -12.63 8.28
N TRP A 185 11.76 -13.29 8.12
CA TRP A 185 10.62 -13.15 9.01
C TRP A 185 10.91 -13.55 10.47
N ALA A 186 11.87 -14.46 10.71
CA ALA A 186 12.23 -14.87 12.06
C ALA A 186 13.03 -13.79 12.82
N ASP A 187 13.64 -12.86 12.11
CA ASP A 187 14.47 -11.79 12.68
C ASP A 187 13.67 -10.58 13.14
N VAL A 188 12.39 -10.46 12.77
CA VAL A 188 11.53 -9.29 13.04
C VAL A 188 10.28 -9.67 13.84
N ASP A 189 9.78 -8.74 14.67
CA ASP A 189 8.46 -8.80 15.31
C ASP A 189 7.49 -7.96 14.45
N SER A 190 6.73 -8.64 13.58
CA SER A 190 6.00 -8.00 12.50
C SER A 190 4.53 -7.77 12.80
N ILE A 191 4.03 -6.57 12.47
CA ILE A 191 2.60 -6.22 12.54
C ILE A 191 2.16 -5.68 11.17
N PHE A 192 0.98 -6.09 10.68
CA PHE A 192 0.44 -5.63 9.40
C PHE A 192 -1.01 -5.16 9.54
N TYR A 193 -1.26 -3.96 9.02
CA TYR A 193 -2.56 -3.28 8.98
C TYR A 193 -3.07 -3.24 7.54
N THR A 194 -4.28 -3.78 7.30
CA THR A 194 -4.95 -3.74 5.98
C THR A 194 -6.46 -3.84 6.11
N ASP A 195 -7.17 -3.28 5.14
CA ASP A 195 -8.63 -3.35 5.01
C ASP A 195 -9.11 -4.52 4.14
N SER A 196 -8.23 -5.09 3.32
CA SER A 196 -8.60 -5.94 2.19
C SER A 196 -8.33 -7.43 2.41
N ILE A 197 -9.33 -8.26 2.07
CA ILE A 197 -9.16 -9.71 1.98
C ILE A 197 -8.09 -10.12 0.96
N ASN A 198 -7.78 -9.29 -0.03
CA ASN A 198 -6.74 -9.57 -1.02
C ASN A 198 -5.34 -9.63 -0.40
N ASP A 199 -5.16 -9.15 0.82
CA ASP A 199 -3.91 -9.18 1.57
C ASP A 199 -3.81 -10.35 2.56
N LEU A 200 -4.73 -11.30 2.49
CA LEU A 200 -4.81 -12.43 3.42
C LEU A 200 -3.47 -13.17 3.54
N ALA A 201 -2.77 -13.38 2.43
CA ALA A 201 -1.48 -14.07 2.42
C ALA A 201 -0.43 -13.37 3.29
N LEU A 202 -0.40 -12.02 3.30
CA LEU A 202 0.53 -11.27 4.15
C LEU A 202 0.04 -11.20 5.61
N LEU A 203 -1.27 -11.09 5.84
CA LEU A 203 -1.85 -11.18 7.20
C LEU A 203 -1.53 -12.51 7.88
N GLU A 204 -1.52 -13.62 7.13
CA GLU A 204 -1.17 -14.96 7.64
C GLU A 204 0.33 -15.14 7.89
N LYS A 205 1.16 -14.28 7.31
CA LYS A 205 2.62 -14.37 7.41
C LYS A 205 3.19 -13.62 8.60
N VAL A 206 2.55 -12.53 9.02
CA VAL A 206 3.04 -11.67 10.10
C VAL A 206 2.70 -12.21 11.49
N ASP A 207 3.46 -11.78 12.51
CA ASP A 207 3.21 -12.16 13.92
C ASP A 207 1.89 -11.55 14.44
N HIS A 208 1.55 -10.31 14.03
CA HIS A 208 0.42 -9.54 14.54
C HIS A 208 -0.46 -9.02 13.39
N PRO A 209 -1.41 -9.82 12.87
CA PRO A 209 -2.37 -9.34 11.88
C PRO A 209 -3.39 -8.38 12.48
N VAL A 210 -3.66 -7.26 11.79
CA VAL A 210 -4.66 -6.26 12.17
C VAL A 210 -5.56 -5.94 10.99
N ALA A 211 -6.82 -6.32 11.08
CA ALA A 211 -7.84 -5.95 10.11
C ALA A 211 -8.31 -4.51 10.37
N THR A 212 -7.87 -3.58 9.53
CA THR A 212 -8.08 -2.14 9.70
C THR A 212 -9.13 -1.64 8.73
N ASN A 213 -10.26 -1.09 9.22
CA ASN A 213 -11.43 -0.73 8.41
C ASN A 213 -11.91 -1.85 7.46
N PRO A 214 -11.88 -3.12 7.88
CA PRO A 214 -11.91 -4.26 6.98
C PRO A 214 -13.16 -4.30 6.10
N ASP A 215 -12.99 -4.81 4.88
CA ASP A 215 -14.11 -5.24 4.06
C ASP A 215 -14.89 -6.38 4.76
N ASP A 216 -16.12 -6.66 4.28
CA ASP A 216 -16.99 -7.63 4.97
C ASP A 216 -16.37 -9.03 5.02
N ARG A 217 -15.61 -9.44 4.00
CA ARG A 217 -14.95 -10.76 3.93
C ARG A 217 -13.80 -10.86 4.92
N LEU A 218 -12.94 -9.83 4.98
CA LEU A 218 -11.84 -9.78 5.94
C LEU A 218 -12.36 -9.69 7.37
N ARG A 219 -13.44 -8.93 7.61
CA ARG A 219 -14.06 -8.80 8.93
C ARG A 219 -14.53 -10.15 9.47
N VAL A 220 -15.16 -10.99 8.63
CA VAL A 220 -15.57 -12.34 9.01
C VAL A 220 -14.35 -13.18 9.41
N ILE A 221 -13.32 -13.24 8.56
CA ILE A 221 -12.10 -14.02 8.84
C ILE A 221 -11.37 -13.52 10.09
N ALA A 222 -11.24 -12.21 10.25
CA ALA A 222 -10.59 -11.61 11.43
C ALA A 222 -11.33 -11.98 12.72
N THR A 223 -12.67 -11.99 12.68
CA THR A 223 -13.49 -12.39 13.82
C THR A 223 -13.31 -13.87 14.15
N GLU A 224 -13.37 -14.75 13.15
CA GLU A 224 -13.20 -16.20 13.31
C GLU A 224 -11.81 -16.58 13.83
N ARG A 225 -10.77 -15.85 13.41
CA ARG A 225 -9.38 -16.09 13.81
C ARG A 225 -8.96 -15.35 15.07
N GLY A 226 -9.82 -14.51 15.65
CA GLY A 226 -9.50 -13.69 16.81
C GLY A 226 -8.45 -12.62 16.54
N TRP A 227 -8.33 -12.17 15.27
CA TRP A 227 -7.43 -11.08 14.91
C TRP A 227 -7.96 -9.75 15.41
N ARG A 228 -7.06 -8.82 15.69
CA ARG A 228 -7.44 -7.47 16.06
C ARG A 228 -8.18 -6.78 14.91
N ILE A 229 -9.33 -6.18 15.21
CA ILE A 229 -10.08 -5.31 14.30
C ILE A 229 -9.91 -3.86 14.78
N LEU A 230 -9.59 -2.96 13.86
CA LEU A 230 -9.39 -1.54 14.12
C LEU A 230 -10.22 -0.72 13.14
N ASP A 231 -11.30 -0.10 13.59
CA ASP A 231 -12.10 0.82 12.79
C ASP A 231 -11.55 2.25 12.99
N LEU A 232 -10.66 2.71 12.09
CA LEU A 232 -10.08 4.06 12.12
C LEU A 232 -11.05 5.11 11.59
N PHE A 233 -11.70 4.79 10.49
CA PHE A 233 -12.61 5.70 9.80
C PHE A 233 -14.06 5.37 10.14
N GLN A 234 -14.89 6.39 10.28
CA GLN A 234 -16.33 6.16 10.32
C GLN A 234 -16.78 5.78 8.90
N LYS A 235 -17.44 4.63 8.76
CA LYS A 235 -18.12 4.31 7.49
C LYS A 235 -19.14 5.43 7.25
N ILE A 236 -18.91 6.23 6.22
CA ILE A 236 -19.93 7.15 5.74
C ILE A 236 -21.03 6.25 5.15
N SER A 237 -22.15 6.18 5.87
CA SER A 237 -23.36 5.44 5.49
C SER A 237 -24.06 6.10 4.29
#